data_253ebdc3a70add79499636d35216c32e
#
_entry.id   253ebdc3a70add79499636d35216c32e
#
_cell.length_a   1.000
_cell.length_b   1.000
_cell.length_c   1.000
_cell.angle_alpha   90.00
_cell.angle_beta   90.00
_cell.angle_gamma   90.00
#
_symmetry.space_group_name_H-M   'P 1'
#
loop_
_entity.id
_entity.type
_entity.pdbx_description
1 polymer ?
#
loop_
_entity_poly.entity_id
_entity_poly.type
_entity_poly.pdbx_seq_one_letter_code
_entity_poly.pdbx_strand_id
1 'polypeptide(L)'
;MSALPFDQRACFIAGQAKSGTTLVAALLDSHPELLVLPQETAYFPTVLRKYRDADRRAQCDYLTKESFSRVLFGGEPKWREHEYKSFPQQKFLETFERTAFDPANANRDLLALMAESYAATIGVPIDRI
;
A
#
# COMPACT_ATOMS: atom_id res chain seq x y z
N MET A 1 6.51 -20.74 -18.46
CA MET A 1 5.33 -19.85 -18.20
C MET A 1 5.84 -18.55 -17.61
N SER A 2 5.46 -17.41 -18.17
CA SER A 2 5.73 -16.13 -17.50
C SER A 2 4.89 -16.04 -16.22
N ALA A 3 5.48 -15.55 -15.14
CA ALA A 3 4.74 -15.27 -13.93
C ALA A 3 3.61 -14.26 -14.22
N LEU A 4 2.47 -14.39 -13.54
CA LEU A 4 1.41 -13.41 -13.62
C LEU A 4 1.95 -12.02 -13.20
N PRO A 5 1.47 -10.94 -13.81
CA PRO A 5 1.78 -9.59 -13.34
C PRO A 5 1.53 -9.45 -11.83
N PHE A 6 2.30 -8.62 -11.16
CA PHE A 6 2.24 -8.46 -9.70
C PHE A 6 0.83 -8.13 -9.21
N ASP A 7 0.13 -7.24 -9.87
CA ASP A 7 -1.24 -6.84 -9.57
C ASP A 7 -2.28 -7.96 -9.71
N GLN A 8 -1.96 -9.02 -10.48
CA GLN A 8 -2.80 -10.20 -10.63
C GLN A 8 -2.51 -11.30 -9.58
N ARG A 9 -1.51 -11.09 -8.74
CA ARG A 9 -1.14 -12.03 -7.64
C ARG A 9 -1.58 -11.52 -6.27
N ALA A 10 -2.31 -10.42 -6.24
CA ALA A 10 -2.76 -9.79 -4.99
C ALA A 10 -3.83 -10.62 -4.29
N CYS A 11 -3.71 -10.72 -2.97
CA CYS A 11 -4.71 -11.28 -2.09
C CYS A 11 -5.14 -10.22 -1.07
N PHE A 12 -6.43 -10.11 -0.80
CA PHE A 12 -6.97 -9.13 0.13
C PHE A 12 -7.48 -9.79 1.39
N ILE A 13 -7.03 -9.28 2.54
CA ILE A 13 -7.55 -9.68 3.85
C ILE A 13 -8.66 -8.71 4.21
N ALA A 14 -9.88 -9.20 4.23
CA ALA A 14 -11.06 -8.39 4.54
C ALA A 14 -11.90 -9.06 5.62
N GLY A 15 -12.63 -8.27 6.39
CA GLY A 15 -13.52 -8.75 7.44
C GLY A 15 -14.13 -7.59 8.21
N GLN A 16 -15.06 -7.92 9.11
CA GLN A 16 -15.62 -6.93 10.02
C GLN A 16 -14.56 -6.43 11.02
N ALA A 17 -14.74 -5.24 11.55
CA ALA A 17 -13.91 -4.73 12.62
C ALA A 17 -13.82 -5.74 13.78
N LYS A 18 -12.61 -5.94 14.31
CA LYS A 18 -12.33 -6.89 15.39
C LYS A 18 -12.49 -8.38 15.02
N SER A 19 -12.45 -8.72 13.74
CA SER A 19 -12.57 -10.12 13.27
C SER A 19 -11.24 -10.88 13.17
N GLY A 20 -10.12 -10.28 13.57
CA GLY A 20 -8.80 -10.92 13.54
C GLY A 20 -8.01 -10.71 12.24
N THR A 21 -8.43 -9.81 11.36
CA THR A 21 -7.72 -9.50 10.10
C THR A 21 -6.28 -9.04 10.32
N THR A 22 -6.00 -8.27 11.38
CA THR A 22 -4.65 -7.84 11.76
C THR A 22 -3.77 -9.03 12.15
N LEU A 23 -4.33 -10.01 12.87
CA LEU A 23 -3.61 -11.23 13.23
C LEU A 23 -3.24 -12.05 11.99
N VAL A 24 -4.18 -12.21 11.05
CA VAL A 24 -3.93 -12.91 9.79
C VAL A 24 -2.83 -12.23 9.00
N ALA A 25 -2.88 -10.91 8.86
CA ALA A 25 -1.82 -10.14 8.21
C ALA A 25 -0.45 -10.37 8.88
N ALA A 26 -0.39 -10.32 10.22
CA ALA A 26 0.84 -10.55 10.97
C ALA A 26 1.40 -11.97 10.79
N LEU A 27 0.54 -12.98 10.68
CA LEU A 27 0.97 -14.36 10.43
C LEU A 27 1.52 -14.56 9.02
N LEU A 28 1.00 -13.84 8.04
CA LEU A 28 1.46 -13.90 6.64
C LEU A 28 2.72 -13.09 6.41
N ASP A 29 2.96 -12.03 7.17
CA ASP A 29 4.06 -11.09 6.97
C ASP A 29 5.46 -11.73 7.08
N SER A 30 5.58 -12.84 7.79
CA SER A 30 6.85 -13.56 7.90
C SER A 30 7.11 -14.57 6.77
N HIS A 31 6.17 -14.74 5.84
CA HIS A 31 6.34 -15.69 4.75
C HIS A 31 7.24 -15.13 3.64
N PRO A 32 8.28 -15.87 3.19
CA PRO A 32 9.29 -15.33 2.27
C PRO A 32 8.79 -15.03 0.85
N GLU A 33 7.64 -15.58 0.47
CA GLU A 33 7.02 -15.38 -0.85
C GLU A 33 5.83 -14.43 -0.83
N LEU A 34 5.58 -13.77 0.32
CA LEU A 34 4.46 -12.84 0.46
C LEU A 34 4.98 -11.43 0.80
N LEU A 35 4.38 -10.44 0.19
CA LEU A 35 4.51 -9.04 0.60
C LEU A 35 3.22 -8.60 1.28
N VAL A 36 3.29 -8.29 2.56
CA VAL A 36 2.14 -7.81 3.32
C VAL A 36 2.26 -6.31 3.53
N LEU A 37 1.29 -5.55 3.04
CA LEU A 37 1.17 -4.13 3.39
C LEU A 37 0.72 -4.02 4.85
N PRO A 38 1.48 -3.37 5.72
CA PRO A 38 1.25 -3.43 7.16
C PRO A 38 0.08 -2.56 7.63
N GLN A 39 -0.50 -1.77 6.74
CA GLN A 39 -1.60 -0.86 7.07
C GLN A 39 -2.78 -1.00 6.12
N GLU A 40 -3.96 -0.76 6.67
CA GLU A 40 -5.20 -0.66 5.90
C GLU A 40 -5.19 0.60 5.03
N THR A 41 -5.53 0.46 3.77
CA THR A 41 -5.52 1.57 2.82
C THR A 41 -6.89 2.21 2.61
N ALA A 42 -7.97 1.47 2.95
CA ALA A 42 -9.33 1.83 2.57
C ALA A 42 -9.49 2.15 1.06
N TYR A 43 -8.65 1.50 0.23
CA TYR A 43 -8.56 1.78 -1.21
C TYR A 43 -9.89 1.58 -1.93
N PHE A 44 -10.50 0.42 -1.76
CA PHE A 44 -11.76 0.09 -2.44
C PHE A 44 -12.93 0.98 -2.02
N PRO A 45 -13.24 1.14 -0.71
CA PRO A 45 -14.38 1.94 -0.31
C PRO A 45 -14.18 3.44 -0.52
N THR A 46 -12.94 3.90 -0.54
CA THR A 46 -12.67 5.34 -0.64
C THR A 46 -12.10 5.74 -1.98
N VAL A 47 -10.96 5.22 -2.40
CA VAL A 47 -10.32 5.67 -3.64
C VAL A 47 -11.18 5.29 -4.84
N LEU A 48 -11.60 4.03 -4.95
CA LEU A 48 -12.39 3.57 -6.10
C LEU A 48 -13.86 3.99 -6.05
N ARG A 49 -14.37 4.49 -4.94
CA ARG A 49 -15.76 4.91 -4.80
C ARG A 49 -15.90 6.42 -4.66
N LYS A 50 -15.30 7.00 -3.62
CA LYS A 50 -15.44 8.43 -3.31
C LYS A 50 -14.57 9.31 -4.21
N TYR A 51 -13.37 8.85 -4.55
CA TYR A 51 -12.41 9.57 -5.40
C TYR A 51 -12.31 9.02 -6.81
N ARG A 52 -13.33 8.28 -7.26
CA ARG A 52 -13.36 7.63 -8.57
C ARG A 52 -13.09 8.59 -9.73
N ASP A 53 -13.74 9.74 -9.69
CA ASP A 53 -13.67 10.76 -10.73
C ASP A 53 -12.67 11.90 -10.40
N ALA A 54 -11.95 11.76 -9.28
CA ALA A 54 -10.91 12.69 -8.92
C ALA A 54 -9.63 12.42 -9.72
N ASP A 55 -8.80 13.45 -9.85
CA ASP A 55 -7.49 13.28 -10.46
C ASP A 55 -6.56 12.41 -9.61
N ARG A 56 -5.48 11.93 -10.23
CA ARG A 56 -4.51 11.06 -9.58
C ARG A 56 -3.85 11.74 -8.37
N ARG A 57 -3.68 13.08 -8.39
CA ARG A 57 -3.12 13.83 -7.27
C ARG A 57 -4.02 13.73 -6.04
N ALA A 58 -5.31 13.95 -6.19
CA ALA A 58 -6.28 13.84 -5.09
C ALA A 58 -6.35 12.42 -4.52
N GLN A 59 -6.27 11.40 -5.37
CA GLN A 59 -6.22 10.00 -4.94
C GLN A 59 -4.94 9.68 -4.16
N CYS A 60 -3.79 10.15 -4.64
CA CYS A 60 -2.51 10.00 -3.92
C CYS A 60 -2.52 10.74 -2.59
N ASP A 61 -3.03 11.97 -2.55
CA ASP A 61 -3.11 12.76 -1.32
C ASP A 61 -3.98 12.09 -0.26
N TYR A 62 -5.08 11.45 -0.68
CA TYR A 62 -5.87 10.65 0.24
C TYR A 62 -5.05 9.50 0.85
N LEU A 63 -4.36 8.72 0.01
CA LEU A 63 -3.58 7.56 0.48
C LEU A 63 -2.43 7.98 1.41
N THR A 64 -1.74 9.07 1.09
CA THR A 64 -0.52 9.49 1.81
C THR A 64 -0.79 10.39 3.01
N LYS A 65 -1.95 11.05 3.08
CA LYS A 65 -2.24 12.07 4.11
C LYS A 65 -3.47 11.78 4.97
N GLU A 66 -4.45 11.03 4.45
CA GLU A 66 -5.75 10.87 5.11
C GLU A 66 -6.06 9.43 5.51
N SER A 67 -5.67 8.43 4.69
CA SER A 67 -5.95 7.01 4.97
C SER A 67 -5.12 6.50 6.16
N PHE A 68 -5.44 5.31 6.65
CA PHE A 68 -4.63 4.66 7.69
C PHE A 68 -3.18 4.40 7.22
N SER A 69 -2.96 4.23 5.91
CA SER A 69 -1.62 4.06 5.36
C SER A 69 -0.73 5.32 5.45
N ARG A 70 -1.29 6.50 5.77
CA ARG A 70 -0.51 7.75 5.90
C ARG A 70 0.67 7.63 6.88
N VAL A 71 0.56 6.78 7.91
CA VAL A 71 1.65 6.55 8.87
C VAL A 71 2.90 5.98 8.23
N LEU A 72 2.76 5.22 7.14
CA LEU A 72 3.89 4.71 6.36
C LEU A 72 4.59 5.79 5.55
N PHE A 73 3.92 6.90 5.31
CA PHE A 73 4.42 8.07 4.58
C PHE A 73 4.87 9.22 5.51
N GLY A 74 4.96 8.97 6.80
CA GLY A 74 5.37 9.97 7.78
C GLY A 74 4.24 10.80 8.39
N GLY A 75 2.98 10.44 8.11
CA GLY A 75 1.82 11.09 8.73
C GLY A 75 1.63 10.68 10.19
N GLU A 76 1.01 11.56 10.96
CA GLU A 76 0.70 11.30 12.37
C GLU A 76 -0.33 10.16 12.52
N PRO A 77 -0.12 9.22 13.45
CA PRO A 77 -1.11 8.20 13.76
C PRO A 77 -2.35 8.81 14.39
N LYS A 78 -3.55 8.34 14.03
CA LYS A 78 -4.82 8.85 14.59
C LYS A 78 -5.15 8.31 15.97
N TRP A 79 -4.63 7.15 16.33
CA TRP A 79 -4.95 6.49 17.59
C TRP A 79 -3.69 5.76 18.10
N ARG A 80 -3.83 4.65 18.76
CA ARG A 80 -2.73 3.76 19.17
C ARG A 80 -2.20 2.93 17.98
N GLU A 81 -2.08 3.54 16.82
CA GLU A 81 -1.45 2.91 15.67
C GLU A 81 0.03 2.70 15.94
N HIS A 82 0.61 1.65 15.36
CA HIS A 82 2.04 1.38 15.52
C HIS A 82 2.88 2.52 14.96
N GLU A 83 3.84 2.97 15.73
CA GLU A 83 4.82 3.92 15.26
C GLU A 83 5.85 3.20 14.37
N TYR A 84 5.93 3.61 13.11
CA TYR A 84 6.89 3.08 12.14
C TYR A 84 8.22 3.84 12.18
N LYS A 85 8.78 4.09 13.37
CA LYS A 85 10.02 4.89 13.55
C LYS A 85 11.23 4.31 12.81
N SER A 86 11.30 3.00 12.65
CA SER A 86 12.40 2.32 11.94
C SER A 86 12.15 2.17 10.44
N PHE A 87 10.96 2.44 9.97
CA PHE A 87 10.61 2.36 8.56
C PHE A 87 11.03 3.64 7.82
N PRO A 88 11.66 3.55 6.64
CA PRO A 88 12.14 4.71 5.90
C PRO A 88 10.99 5.45 5.19
N GLN A 89 10.15 6.11 5.95
CA GLN A 89 8.91 6.77 5.52
C GLN A 89 9.13 7.77 4.37
N GLN A 90 10.15 8.62 4.49
CA GLN A 90 10.47 9.60 3.46
C GLN A 90 10.85 8.94 2.13
N LYS A 91 11.69 7.90 2.18
CA LYS A 91 12.05 7.12 1.00
C LYS A 91 10.84 6.46 0.36
N PHE A 92 9.93 5.95 1.17
CA PHE A 92 8.69 5.34 0.67
C PHE A 92 7.79 6.37 -0.03
N LEU A 93 7.60 7.54 0.57
CA LEU A 93 6.82 8.63 -0.01
C LEU A 93 7.40 9.06 -1.37
N GLU A 94 8.69 9.34 -1.43
CA GLU A 94 9.38 9.76 -2.66
C GLU A 94 9.29 8.69 -3.75
N THR A 95 9.48 7.41 -3.39
CA THR A 95 9.37 6.29 -4.32
C THR A 95 7.96 6.16 -4.85
N PHE A 96 6.96 6.21 -3.97
CA PHE A 96 5.56 6.12 -4.36
C PHE A 96 5.13 7.28 -5.25
N GLU A 97 5.44 8.51 -4.90
CA GLU A 97 5.08 9.68 -5.72
C GLU A 97 5.75 9.63 -7.09
N ARG A 98 7.04 9.32 -7.16
CA ARG A 98 7.75 9.16 -8.43
C ARG A 98 7.09 8.08 -9.31
N THR A 99 6.73 6.94 -8.72
CA THR A 99 6.10 5.82 -9.43
C THR A 99 4.67 6.15 -9.86
N ALA A 100 3.89 6.78 -8.98
CA ALA A 100 2.50 7.15 -9.24
C ALA A 100 2.34 8.20 -10.33
N PHE A 101 3.31 9.09 -10.48
CA PHE A 101 3.28 10.17 -11.47
C PHE A 101 4.17 9.90 -12.69
N ASP A 102 4.78 8.74 -12.79
CA ASP A 102 5.44 8.31 -14.01
C ASP A 102 4.40 8.12 -15.13
N PRO A 103 4.58 8.77 -16.30
CA PRO A 103 3.67 8.62 -17.43
C PRO A 103 3.46 7.16 -17.87
N ALA A 104 4.46 6.31 -17.73
CA ALA A 104 4.36 4.88 -18.02
C ALA A 104 3.36 4.14 -17.12
N ASN A 105 3.05 4.69 -15.94
CA ASN A 105 2.13 4.13 -14.96
C ASN A 105 0.75 4.81 -14.95
N ALA A 106 0.46 5.70 -15.89
CA ALA A 106 -0.76 6.52 -15.88
C ALA A 106 -2.07 5.72 -15.78
N ASN A 107 -2.09 4.52 -16.35
CA ASN A 107 -3.26 3.63 -16.37
C ASN A 107 -3.20 2.50 -15.32
N ARG A 108 -2.21 2.51 -14.43
CA ARG A 108 -2.05 1.47 -13.41
C ARG A 108 -2.74 1.89 -12.11
N ASP A 109 -3.23 0.90 -11.36
CA ASP A 109 -3.85 1.12 -10.05
C ASP A 109 -2.84 1.62 -9.03
N LEU A 110 -3.22 2.65 -8.28
CA LEU A 110 -2.39 3.22 -7.22
C LEU A 110 -2.06 2.22 -6.11
N LEU A 111 -2.96 1.27 -5.83
CA LEU A 111 -2.70 0.23 -4.83
C LEU A 111 -1.54 -0.67 -5.25
N ALA A 112 -1.51 -1.09 -6.53
CA ALA A 112 -0.39 -1.87 -7.07
C ALA A 112 0.92 -1.08 -7.02
N LEU A 113 0.90 0.19 -7.43
CA LEU A 113 2.07 1.06 -7.39
C LEU A 113 2.57 1.32 -5.96
N MET A 114 1.66 1.41 -4.99
CA MET A 114 2.00 1.54 -3.58
C MET A 114 2.68 0.27 -3.06
N ALA A 115 2.16 -0.91 -3.41
CA ALA A 115 2.76 -2.18 -3.01
C ALA A 115 4.16 -2.38 -3.64
N GLU A 116 4.34 -2.06 -4.92
CA GLU A 116 5.65 -2.08 -5.59
C GLU A 116 6.65 -1.10 -4.93
N SER A 117 6.18 0.10 -4.61
CA SER A 117 7.00 1.11 -3.92
C SER A 117 7.39 0.67 -2.51
N TYR A 118 6.49 -0.01 -1.81
CA TYR A 118 6.77 -0.61 -0.50
C TYR A 118 7.83 -1.70 -0.62
N ALA A 119 7.68 -2.65 -1.55
CA ALA A 119 8.67 -3.69 -1.81
C ALA A 119 10.06 -3.10 -2.11
N ALA A 120 10.12 -2.10 -2.99
CA ALA A 120 11.37 -1.41 -3.33
C ALA A 120 11.99 -0.70 -2.11
N THR A 121 11.16 -0.13 -1.25
CA THR A 121 11.61 0.58 -0.04
C THR A 121 12.26 -0.36 0.97
N ILE A 122 11.70 -1.55 1.16
CA ILE A 122 12.24 -2.57 2.08
C ILE A 122 13.24 -3.53 1.42
N GLY A 123 13.55 -3.33 0.15
CA GLY A 123 14.55 -4.12 -0.59
C GLY A 123 14.10 -5.54 -0.95
N VAL A 124 12.80 -5.76 -1.09
CA VAL A 124 12.23 -7.06 -1.53
C VAL A 124 12.02 -7.06 -3.03
N PRO A 125 12.65 -7.99 -3.77
CA PRO A 125 12.44 -8.13 -5.20
C PRO A 125 11.01 -8.58 -5.50
N ILE A 126 10.30 -7.81 -6.34
CA ILE A 126 8.88 -8.06 -6.65
C ILE A 126 8.67 -9.36 -7.44
N ASP A 127 9.66 -9.83 -8.13
CA ASP A 127 9.64 -11.09 -8.90
C ASP A 127 9.66 -12.34 -8.03
N ARG A 128 9.99 -12.18 -6.75
CA ARG A 128 10.00 -13.28 -5.76
C ARG A 128 8.71 -13.42 -4.97
N ILE A 129 7.78 -12.52 -5.18
CA ILE A 129 6.52 -12.47 -4.43
C ILE A 129 5.39 -13.10 -5.20
#